data_e3bc914a62e4ce0b649d19afc77dd5c3
#
_entry.id   e3bc914a62e4ce0b649d19afc77dd5c3
#
_cell.length_a   1.000
_cell.length_b   1.000
_cell.length_c   1.000
_cell.angle_alpha   90.00
_cell.angle_beta   90.00
_cell.angle_gamma   90.00
#
_symmetry.space_group_name_H-M   'P 1'
#
loop_
_entity.id
_entity.type
_entity.pdbx_description
1 polymer ?
#
loop_
_entity_poly.entity_id
_entity_poly.type
_entity_poly.pdbx_seq_one_letter_code
_entity_poly.pdbx_strand_id
1 'polypeptide(L)'
;MAVTDFGALDTAQKKVWAAKLWKQFRDESFWMSNGFVGTNGNTPIHRVTELTKTERGLECVMQLVNELENDGVVGDNELTGQEEPLVNGAQILKIDMLSNAVKSKGKMAEQATVIRFREEAKDKLAFWLPDKIDELMFLVAAGRAFTLKTDLSTRTSSQLPQLAFAADVVAPSSNRIVYAGSATSEATLTSADKMSWSLCVTAKTKAAREGIRPIRQGGKEYYAMVMSTEQRRDLILDSDYKTIVANGAERGSNNPLFKNAIAVIDGLILYDHRKCINTAGLASSSKWGSGGTVEGAQAQLFGAGALGFTTLGGGEWCEADKNDYGRKPGVGYEQMLGMLKPQFKPKASSASAQDYGMITVKTAAVI
;
A
#
# COMPACT_ATOMS: atom_id res chain seq x y z
N MET A 1 -5.33 51.48 -11.93
CA MET A 1 -4.24 51.02 -12.80
C MET A 1 -4.21 49.50 -12.72
N ALA A 2 -4.38 48.83 -13.84
CA ALA A 2 -4.21 47.39 -13.91
C ALA A 2 -2.73 47.08 -13.78
N VAL A 3 -2.34 46.43 -12.69
CA VAL A 3 -0.98 45.94 -12.50
C VAL A 3 -0.83 44.64 -13.26
N THR A 4 -0.01 44.64 -14.30
CA THR A 4 0.31 43.42 -15.06
C THR A 4 1.21 42.56 -14.18
N ASP A 5 0.66 41.49 -13.65
CA ASP A 5 1.42 40.50 -12.86
C ASP A 5 1.95 39.41 -13.81
N PHE A 6 3.21 39.54 -14.22
CA PHE A 6 3.91 38.51 -15.01
C PHE A 6 4.37 37.31 -14.18
N GLY A 7 4.12 37.30 -12.88
CA GLY A 7 4.58 36.25 -11.96
C GLY A 7 3.54 35.19 -11.61
N ALA A 8 2.25 35.45 -11.76
CA ALA A 8 1.20 34.50 -11.42
C ALA A 8 0.95 33.53 -12.57
N LEU A 9 0.86 32.23 -12.24
CA LEU A 9 0.46 31.22 -13.22
C LEU A 9 -1.01 31.36 -13.54
N ASP A 10 -1.35 31.40 -14.84
CA ASP A 10 -2.72 31.36 -15.31
C ASP A 10 -3.42 30.04 -14.91
N THR A 11 -4.74 30.08 -14.78
CA THR A 11 -5.55 28.90 -14.39
C THR A 11 -5.30 27.70 -15.32
N ALA A 12 -5.06 27.94 -16.60
CA ALA A 12 -4.74 26.91 -17.58
C ALA A 12 -3.36 26.28 -17.29
N GLN A 13 -2.37 27.08 -16.96
CA GLN A 13 -1.03 26.61 -16.58
C GLN A 13 -1.07 25.80 -15.30
N LYS A 14 -1.85 26.21 -14.29
CA LYS A 14 -2.06 25.45 -13.04
C LYS A 14 -2.63 24.08 -13.30
N LYS A 15 -3.65 23.98 -14.18
CA LYS A 15 -4.22 22.68 -14.59
C LYS A 15 -3.21 21.78 -15.32
N VAL A 16 -2.40 22.36 -16.21
CA VAL A 16 -1.34 21.61 -16.91
C VAL A 16 -0.29 21.11 -15.95
N TRP A 17 0.11 21.92 -14.98
CA TRP A 17 1.08 21.50 -13.96
C TRP A 17 0.53 20.42 -13.05
N ALA A 18 -0.71 20.55 -12.59
CA ALA A 18 -1.38 19.50 -11.81
C ALA A 18 -1.45 18.17 -12.58
N ALA A 19 -1.78 18.21 -13.87
CA ALA A 19 -1.82 17.03 -14.71
C ALA A 19 -0.43 16.38 -14.90
N LYS A 20 0.64 17.18 -15.07
CA LYS A 20 2.02 16.69 -15.14
C LYS A 20 2.47 16.05 -13.83
N LEU A 21 2.19 16.70 -12.70
CA LEU A 21 2.46 16.15 -11.36
C LEU A 21 1.75 14.82 -11.14
N TRP A 22 0.48 14.72 -11.52
CA TRP A 22 -0.27 13.48 -11.40
C TRP A 22 0.26 12.35 -12.28
N LYS A 23 0.74 12.70 -13.50
CA LYS A 23 1.42 11.71 -14.36
C LYS A 23 2.72 11.23 -13.72
N GLN A 24 3.56 12.15 -13.26
CA GLN A 24 4.81 11.84 -12.56
C GLN A 24 4.56 11.00 -11.30
N PHE A 25 3.52 11.30 -10.52
CA PHE A 25 3.09 10.50 -9.38
C PHE A 25 2.87 9.03 -9.76
N ARG A 26 2.13 8.77 -10.85
CA ARG A 26 1.86 7.38 -11.28
C ARG A 26 3.11 6.65 -11.74
N ASP A 27 4.04 7.37 -12.35
CA ASP A 27 5.28 6.79 -12.86
C ASP A 27 6.30 6.53 -11.73
N GLU A 28 6.26 7.29 -10.64
CA GLU A 28 7.20 7.20 -9.51
C GLU A 28 6.68 6.38 -8.32
N SER A 29 5.37 6.26 -8.15
CA SER A 29 4.79 5.41 -7.10
C SER A 29 5.07 3.94 -7.36
N PHE A 30 5.59 3.23 -6.35
CA PHE A 30 5.84 1.80 -6.42
C PHE A 30 4.58 1.00 -6.77
N TRP A 31 3.46 1.33 -6.12
CA TRP A 31 2.21 0.59 -6.29
C TRP A 31 1.56 0.82 -7.66
N MET A 32 1.67 2.03 -8.19
CA MET A 32 1.07 2.36 -9.48
C MET A 32 1.95 1.95 -10.67
N SER A 33 3.26 2.14 -10.56
CA SER A 33 4.20 1.79 -11.64
C SER A 33 4.29 0.29 -11.88
N ASN A 34 4.13 -0.52 -10.83
CA ASN A 34 4.14 -1.99 -10.94
C ASN A 34 2.77 -2.59 -11.29
N GLY A 35 1.73 -1.77 -11.49
CA GLY A 35 0.41 -2.25 -11.88
C GLY A 35 -0.37 -2.94 -10.76
N PHE A 36 -0.04 -2.69 -9.51
CA PHE A 36 -0.80 -3.21 -8.37
C PHE A 36 -2.19 -2.59 -8.27
N VAL A 37 -2.35 -1.34 -8.71
CA VAL A 37 -3.60 -0.58 -8.61
C VAL A 37 -4.40 -0.71 -9.89
N GLY A 38 -5.63 -1.16 -9.79
CA GLY A 38 -6.56 -1.27 -10.92
C GLY A 38 -8.02 -1.23 -10.51
N THR A 39 -8.89 -0.97 -11.49
CA THR A 39 -10.35 -0.94 -11.30
C THR A 39 -10.99 -2.33 -11.39
N ASN A 40 -10.26 -3.31 -11.91
CA ASN A 40 -10.74 -4.67 -12.02
C ASN A 40 -10.56 -5.40 -10.69
N GLY A 41 -11.52 -6.23 -10.30
CA GLY A 41 -11.44 -7.05 -9.09
C GLY A 41 -10.32 -8.11 -9.08
N ASN A 42 -9.45 -8.12 -10.08
CA ASN A 42 -8.32 -9.04 -10.27
C ASN A 42 -6.96 -8.39 -9.99
N THR A 43 -6.94 -7.20 -9.41
CA THR A 43 -5.72 -6.50 -9.01
C THR A 43 -5.53 -6.54 -7.50
N PRO A 44 -4.28 -6.51 -6.99
CA PRO A 44 -4.02 -6.51 -5.56
C PRO A 44 -4.66 -5.34 -4.83
N ILE A 45 -4.62 -4.17 -5.44
CA ILE A 45 -5.22 -2.95 -4.89
C ILE A 45 -6.39 -2.56 -5.77
N HIS A 46 -7.58 -2.66 -5.22
CA HIS A 46 -8.80 -2.25 -5.91
C HIS A 46 -8.97 -0.74 -5.84
N ARG A 47 -8.97 -0.08 -7.00
CA ARG A 47 -9.27 1.34 -7.09
C ARG A 47 -10.78 1.55 -7.15
N VAL A 48 -11.32 2.09 -6.07
CA VAL A 48 -12.73 2.47 -5.99
C VAL A 48 -12.93 3.79 -6.75
N THR A 49 -13.79 3.78 -7.76
CA THR A 49 -14.04 4.94 -8.64
C THR A 49 -15.48 5.47 -8.55
N GLU A 50 -16.24 4.97 -7.59
CA GLU A 50 -17.67 5.30 -7.42
C GLU A 50 -17.89 6.78 -7.04
N LEU A 51 -16.91 7.41 -6.38
CA LEU A 51 -16.97 8.85 -6.09
C LEU A 51 -16.21 9.65 -7.14
N THR A 52 -16.92 10.56 -7.78
CA THR A 52 -16.37 11.59 -8.67
C THR A 52 -16.42 12.95 -7.98
N LYS A 53 -15.66 13.94 -8.49
CA LYS A 53 -15.76 15.33 -7.96
C LYS A 53 -17.15 15.94 -8.08
N THR A 54 -18.01 15.40 -8.92
CA THR A 54 -19.39 15.82 -9.15
C THR A 54 -20.37 15.20 -8.15
N GLU A 55 -20.06 13.99 -7.65
CA GLU A 55 -20.85 13.31 -6.65
C GLU A 55 -20.24 13.59 -5.28
N ARG A 56 -20.96 14.36 -4.47
CA ARG A 56 -20.50 14.76 -3.14
C ARG A 56 -20.58 13.57 -2.18
N GLY A 57 -19.47 13.23 -1.55
CA GLY A 57 -19.37 12.20 -0.53
C GLY A 57 -17.95 12.11 0.01
N LEU A 58 -17.80 11.76 1.27
CA LEU A 58 -16.51 11.53 1.93
C LEU A 58 -16.27 10.05 2.23
N GLU A 59 -17.19 9.19 1.84
CA GLU A 59 -17.17 7.76 2.14
C GLU A 59 -17.56 6.95 0.90
N CYS A 60 -16.83 5.88 0.65
CA CYS A 60 -17.16 4.84 -0.32
C CYS A 60 -17.41 3.54 0.41
N VAL A 61 -18.30 2.69 -0.11
CA VAL A 61 -18.58 1.38 0.47
C VAL A 61 -17.98 0.28 -0.38
N MET A 62 -17.07 -0.50 0.21
CA MET A 62 -16.60 -1.76 -0.37
C MET A 62 -17.53 -2.88 0.09
N GLN A 63 -18.19 -3.51 -0.84
CA GLN A 63 -19.12 -4.61 -0.57
C GLN A 63 -18.52 -5.94 -1.01
N LEU A 64 -18.74 -6.97 -0.19
CA LEU A 64 -18.44 -8.36 -0.51
C LEU A 64 -19.69 -9.19 -0.21
N VAL A 65 -20.14 -9.95 -1.21
CA VAL A 65 -21.16 -10.97 -1.02
C VAL A 65 -20.44 -12.30 -0.82
N ASN A 66 -20.73 -12.99 0.28
CA ASN A 66 -20.14 -14.29 0.56
C ASN A 66 -20.69 -15.36 -0.38
N GLU A 67 -19.89 -16.39 -0.65
CA GLU A 67 -20.33 -17.57 -1.37
C GLU A 67 -21.28 -18.41 -0.51
N LEU A 68 -22.15 -19.18 -1.15
CA LEU A 68 -23.06 -20.11 -0.47
C LEU A 68 -22.24 -21.29 0.11
N GLU A 69 -22.62 -21.75 1.30
CA GLU A 69 -21.92 -22.81 2.04
C GLU A 69 -22.68 -24.15 2.03
N ASN A 70 -23.99 -24.13 1.77
CA ASN A 70 -24.82 -25.32 1.78
C ASN A 70 -24.59 -26.22 0.55
N ASP A 71 -24.68 -27.53 0.75
CA ASP A 71 -24.51 -28.51 -0.31
C ASP A 71 -25.71 -28.56 -1.27
N GLY A 72 -26.80 -27.85 -0.95
CA GLY A 72 -28.06 -27.87 -1.73
C GLY A 72 -28.95 -29.06 -1.41
N VAL A 73 -30.11 -29.14 -2.09
CA VAL A 73 -31.12 -30.20 -1.91
C VAL A 73 -31.09 -31.14 -3.12
N VAL A 74 -31.18 -32.46 -2.88
CA VAL A 74 -31.06 -33.49 -3.93
C VAL A 74 -32.42 -34.10 -4.25
N GLY A 75 -32.73 -34.26 -5.54
CA GLY A 75 -33.91 -34.91 -6.04
C GLY A 75 -35.21 -34.15 -5.77
N ASP A 76 -36.29 -34.88 -5.45
CA ASP A 76 -37.60 -34.32 -5.15
C ASP A 76 -37.78 -33.89 -3.68
N ASN A 77 -36.67 -33.71 -2.96
CA ASN A 77 -36.73 -33.19 -1.59
C ASN A 77 -37.12 -31.70 -1.57
N GLU A 78 -37.80 -31.30 -0.50
CA GLU A 78 -38.35 -29.97 -0.34
C GLU A 78 -37.22 -28.93 -0.11
N LEU A 79 -37.17 -27.89 -0.96
CA LEU A 79 -36.20 -26.80 -0.84
C LEU A 79 -36.64 -25.74 0.22
N THR A 80 -37.94 -25.68 0.47
CA THR A 80 -38.53 -24.74 1.45
C THR A 80 -37.97 -25.00 2.85
N GLY A 81 -37.32 -23.99 3.45
CA GLY A 81 -36.69 -24.10 4.77
C GLY A 81 -35.22 -24.58 4.76
N GLN A 82 -34.69 -24.87 3.54
CA GLN A 82 -33.27 -25.20 3.34
C GLN A 82 -32.51 -24.07 2.59
N GLU A 83 -33.16 -22.92 2.41
CA GLU A 83 -32.57 -21.77 1.74
C GLU A 83 -31.47 -21.15 2.61
N GLU A 84 -30.37 -20.80 1.97
CA GLU A 84 -29.26 -20.11 2.58
C GLU A 84 -29.38 -18.59 2.37
N PRO A 85 -29.25 -17.77 3.41
CA PRO A 85 -29.29 -16.33 3.26
C PRO A 85 -27.97 -15.82 2.62
N LEU A 86 -28.09 -14.96 1.63
CA LEU A 86 -26.95 -14.20 1.12
C LEU A 86 -26.46 -13.21 2.17
N VAL A 87 -25.25 -13.43 2.67
CA VAL A 87 -24.62 -12.55 3.65
C VAL A 87 -23.75 -11.52 2.93
N ASN A 88 -24.05 -10.25 3.13
CA ASN A 88 -23.29 -9.14 2.58
C ASN A 88 -22.40 -8.54 3.68
N GLY A 89 -21.10 -8.48 3.40
CA GLY A 89 -20.13 -7.71 4.19
C GLY A 89 -19.90 -6.36 3.54
N ALA A 90 -20.02 -5.27 4.30
CA ALA A 90 -19.72 -3.93 3.82
C ALA A 90 -18.67 -3.27 4.71
N GLN A 91 -17.71 -2.58 4.07
CA GLN A 91 -16.74 -1.76 4.76
C GLN A 91 -16.67 -0.37 4.14
N ILE A 92 -16.58 0.64 5.01
CA ILE A 92 -16.56 2.05 4.61
C ILE A 92 -15.11 2.47 4.42
N LEU A 93 -14.79 2.97 3.23
CA LEU A 93 -13.53 3.61 2.91
C LEU A 93 -13.73 5.12 3.01
N LYS A 94 -13.07 5.75 3.98
CA LYS A 94 -13.12 7.19 4.21
C LYS A 94 -12.10 7.92 3.36
N ILE A 95 -12.46 9.12 2.92
CA ILE A 95 -11.63 10.00 2.11
C ILE A 95 -11.23 11.22 2.93
N ASP A 96 -9.98 11.62 2.83
CA ASP A 96 -9.46 12.83 3.43
C ASP A 96 -8.45 13.52 2.51
N MET A 97 -8.08 14.74 2.84
CA MET A 97 -7.20 15.56 2.03
C MET A 97 -5.78 15.57 2.61
N LEU A 98 -4.82 15.23 1.76
CA LEU A 98 -3.39 15.35 2.08
C LEU A 98 -2.81 16.49 1.26
N SER A 99 -2.24 17.48 1.93
CA SER A 99 -1.63 18.65 1.30
C SER A 99 -0.23 18.93 1.83
N ASN A 100 0.61 19.51 0.99
CA ASN A 100 1.90 20.05 1.39
C ASN A 100 2.21 21.31 0.61
N ALA A 101 2.95 22.24 1.23
CA ALA A 101 3.28 23.52 0.63
C ALA A 101 4.70 23.96 0.97
N VAL A 102 5.30 24.70 0.04
CA VAL A 102 6.60 25.33 0.21
C VAL A 102 6.42 26.83 0.08
N LYS A 103 7.03 27.61 1.00
CA LYS A 103 6.95 29.06 1.02
C LYS A 103 8.33 29.68 0.83
N SER A 104 8.45 30.67 -0.04
CA SER A 104 9.68 31.44 -0.23
C SER A 104 9.99 32.30 1.00
N LYS A 105 11.27 32.45 1.32
CA LYS A 105 11.72 33.37 2.36
C LYS A 105 11.49 34.83 1.99
N GLY A 106 11.47 35.16 0.69
CA GLY A 106 11.21 36.49 0.18
C GLY A 106 12.00 36.81 -1.09
N LYS A 107 11.61 37.89 -1.77
CA LYS A 107 12.20 38.35 -3.05
C LYS A 107 13.71 38.57 -3.00
N MET A 108 14.27 39.09 -1.87
CA MET A 108 15.70 39.24 -1.73
C MET A 108 16.46 37.93 -1.68
N ALA A 109 15.86 36.90 -1.03
CA ALA A 109 16.43 35.55 -1.01
C ALA A 109 16.38 34.89 -2.40
N GLU A 110 15.33 35.12 -3.15
CA GLU A 110 15.22 34.63 -4.54
C GLU A 110 16.24 35.32 -5.47
N GLN A 111 16.46 36.62 -5.30
CA GLN A 111 17.47 37.35 -6.07
C GLN A 111 18.90 36.91 -5.75
N ALA A 112 19.17 36.51 -4.50
CA ALA A 112 20.47 36.03 -4.07
C ALA A 112 20.77 34.57 -4.47
N THR A 113 19.77 33.83 -4.96
CA THR A 113 19.87 32.41 -5.28
C THR A 113 19.74 32.20 -6.78
N VAL A 114 20.55 31.31 -7.36
CA VAL A 114 20.47 30.91 -8.77
C VAL A 114 19.27 29.97 -9.03
N ILE A 115 18.69 29.43 -7.94
CA ILE A 115 17.62 28.42 -7.98
C ILE A 115 16.27 29.11 -8.21
N ARG A 116 15.54 28.65 -9.21
CA ARG A 116 14.16 29.11 -9.50
C ARG A 116 13.18 28.45 -8.54
N PHE A 117 12.75 29.18 -7.52
CA PHE A 117 11.90 28.68 -6.43
C PHE A 117 10.68 27.88 -6.90
N ARG A 118 9.90 28.40 -7.87
CA ARG A 118 8.67 27.74 -8.31
C ARG A 118 8.91 26.42 -9.02
N GLU A 119 9.93 26.32 -9.86
CA GLU A 119 10.28 25.10 -10.60
C GLU A 119 10.78 24.02 -9.64
N GLU A 120 11.71 24.37 -8.74
CA GLU A 120 12.21 23.45 -7.71
C GLU A 120 11.11 23.01 -6.74
N ALA A 121 10.25 23.92 -6.30
CA ALA A 121 9.16 23.58 -5.40
C ALA A 121 8.18 22.60 -6.06
N LYS A 122 7.88 22.78 -7.36
CA LYS A 122 7.05 21.86 -8.13
C LYS A 122 7.68 20.46 -8.15
N ASP A 123 8.95 20.37 -8.50
CA ASP A 123 9.63 19.06 -8.61
C ASP A 123 9.73 18.36 -7.24
N LYS A 124 10.01 19.12 -6.17
CA LYS A 124 10.02 18.55 -4.80
C LYS A 124 8.64 18.08 -4.34
N LEU A 125 7.58 18.81 -4.67
CA LEU A 125 6.20 18.39 -4.36
C LEU A 125 5.79 17.17 -5.21
N ALA A 126 6.27 17.07 -6.45
CA ALA A 126 6.05 15.90 -7.31
C ALA A 126 6.65 14.61 -6.74
N PHE A 127 7.84 14.69 -6.13
CA PHE A 127 8.47 13.55 -5.43
C PHE A 127 7.84 13.26 -4.08
N TRP A 128 7.38 14.29 -3.37
CA TRP A 128 6.84 14.15 -2.02
C TRP A 128 5.55 13.33 -1.99
N LEU A 129 4.63 13.57 -2.93
CA LEU A 129 3.32 12.92 -2.90
C LEU A 129 3.39 11.40 -3.10
N PRO A 130 4.06 10.87 -4.17
CA PRO A 130 4.20 9.43 -4.35
C PRO A 130 4.92 8.77 -3.18
N ASP A 131 5.96 9.41 -2.66
CA ASP A 131 6.71 8.93 -1.51
C ASP A 131 5.83 8.77 -0.27
N LYS A 132 4.93 9.74 -0.01
CA LYS A 132 4.02 9.68 1.14
C LYS A 132 2.88 8.69 0.94
N ILE A 133 2.30 8.62 -0.24
CA ILE A 133 1.24 7.65 -0.53
C ILE A 133 1.78 6.22 -0.44
N ASP A 134 2.95 5.96 -0.99
CA ASP A 134 3.59 4.65 -0.86
C ASP A 134 3.84 4.29 0.61
N GLU A 135 4.35 5.23 1.40
CA GLU A 135 4.58 5.04 2.83
C GLU A 135 3.28 4.70 3.58
N LEU A 136 2.19 5.45 3.32
CA LEU A 136 0.89 5.21 3.92
C LEU A 136 0.31 3.86 3.51
N MET A 137 0.43 3.48 2.24
CA MET A 137 -0.02 2.17 1.76
C MET A 137 0.73 1.01 2.43
N PHE A 138 2.04 1.13 2.63
CA PHE A 138 2.80 0.11 3.37
C PHE A 138 2.36 0.02 4.83
N LEU A 139 2.05 1.14 5.48
CA LEU A 139 1.54 1.15 6.85
C LEU A 139 0.14 0.52 6.94
N VAL A 140 -0.76 0.85 6.02
CA VAL A 140 -2.11 0.26 5.95
C VAL A 140 -2.03 -1.25 5.70
N ALA A 141 -1.22 -1.68 4.73
CA ALA A 141 -1.00 -3.09 4.45
C ALA A 141 -0.46 -3.85 5.67
N ALA A 142 0.51 -3.27 6.36
CA ALA A 142 1.10 -3.86 7.54
C ALA A 142 0.22 -3.75 8.80
N GLY A 143 -0.84 -2.96 8.76
CA GLY A 143 -1.70 -2.68 9.92
C GLY A 143 -0.96 -1.93 11.03
N ARG A 144 -0.11 -0.97 10.66
CA ARG A 144 0.63 -0.12 11.60
C ARG A 144 0.09 1.30 11.58
N ALA A 145 -0.14 1.86 12.77
CA ALA A 145 -0.71 3.20 12.91
C ALA A 145 0.17 4.29 12.27
N PHE A 146 -0.45 5.35 11.78
CA PHE A 146 0.24 6.49 11.16
C PHE A 146 1.04 7.35 12.13
N THR A 147 1.02 7.04 13.42
CA THR A 147 1.95 7.59 14.42
C THR A 147 3.38 7.09 14.21
N LEU A 148 3.55 5.99 13.47
CA LEU A 148 4.82 5.35 13.17
C LEU A 148 5.24 5.62 11.72
N LYS A 149 6.55 5.53 11.46
CA LYS A 149 7.11 5.41 10.12
C LYS A 149 7.25 3.93 9.73
N THR A 150 7.72 3.66 8.54
CA THR A 150 7.95 2.28 8.06
C THR A 150 9.10 1.55 8.78
N ASP A 151 10.01 2.28 9.41
CA ASP A 151 11.05 1.76 10.30
C ASP A 151 10.59 1.60 11.76
N LEU A 152 9.28 1.78 12.02
CA LEU A 152 8.61 1.78 13.31
C LEU A 152 9.07 2.88 14.28
N SER A 153 9.90 3.84 13.87
CA SER A 153 10.17 5.03 14.68
C SER A 153 8.92 5.91 14.80
N THR A 154 8.75 6.55 15.94
CA THR A 154 7.64 7.46 16.19
C THR A 154 7.79 8.74 15.39
N ARG A 155 6.71 9.20 14.76
CA ARG A 155 6.67 10.51 14.11
C ARG A 155 6.58 11.64 15.13
N THR A 156 7.35 12.68 14.89
CA THR A 156 7.29 13.89 15.73
C THR A 156 6.50 14.96 14.99
N SER A 157 5.53 15.58 15.68
CA SER A 157 4.73 16.71 15.18
C SER A 157 4.03 16.44 13.82
N SER A 158 3.61 15.19 13.56
CA SER A 158 2.91 14.80 12.33
C SER A 158 1.41 14.91 12.49
N GLN A 159 0.71 15.41 11.46
CA GLN A 159 -0.74 15.42 11.38
C GLN A 159 -1.33 14.17 10.69
N LEU A 160 -0.50 13.30 10.12
CA LEU A 160 -0.95 12.07 9.44
C LEU A 160 -1.87 11.17 10.30
N PRO A 161 -1.68 11.06 11.62
CA PRO A 161 -2.62 10.31 12.47
C PRO A 161 -4.03 10.91 12.56
N GLN A 162 -4.24 12.16 12.11
CA GLN A 162 -5.54 12.83 12.10
C GLN A 162 -6.34 12.57 10.82
N LEU A 163 -5.75 11.91 9.81
CA LEU A 163 -6.46 11.52 8.59
C LEU A 163 -7.69 10.67 8.94
N ALA A 164 -8.82 10.93 8.30
CA ALA A 164 -10.09 10.28 8.59
C ALA A 164 -10.02 8.74 8.50
N PHE A 165 -9.18 8.20 7.63
CA PHE A 165 -8.94 6.76 7.47
C PHE A 165 -7.81 6.21 8.37
N ALA A 166 -7.17 7.05 9.18
CA ALA A 166 -6.11 6.58 10.09
C ALA A 166 -6.65 5.66 11.19
N ALA A 167 -7.89 5.89 11.63
CA ALA A 167 -8.55 5.06 12.62
C ALA A 167 -8.95 3.66 12.08
N ASP A 168 -9.05 3.53 10.76
CA ASP A 168 -9.46 2.29 10.10
C ASP A 168 -8.27 1.36 9.78
N VAL A 169 -7.07 1.74 10.23
CA VAL A 169 -5.86 0.91 10.10
C VAL A 169 -5.88 -0.19 11.15
N VAL A 170 -6.14 -1.41 10.71
CA VAL A 170 -6.28 -2.58 11.59
C VAL A 170 -5.07 -3.50 11.48
N ALA A 171 -4.63 -4.05 12.63
CA ALA A 171 -3.55 -5.03 12.68
C ALA A 171 -3.89 -6.28 11.84
N PRO A 172 -2.89 -7.01 11.32
CA PRO A 172 -3.14 -8.24 10.60
C PRO A 172 -3.86 -9.27 11.49
N SER A 173 -4.86 -9.95 10.92
CA SER A 173 -5.59 -11.01 11.60
C SER A 173 -4.67 -12.17 11.97
N SER A 174 -4.82 -12.76 13.15
CA SER A 174 -3.94 -13.84 13.64
C SER A 174 -3.81 -15.01 12.67
N ASN A 175 -4.91 -15.38 12.02
CA ASN A 175 -4.94 -16.45 11.02
C ASN A 175 -4.24 -16.07 9.70
N ARG A 176 -3.94 -14.79 9.49
CA ARG A 176 -3.29 -14.24 8.28
C ARG A 176 -1.82 -13.90 8.51
N ILE A 177 -1.23 -14.36 9.63
CA ILE A 177 0.18 -14.16 9.94
C ILE A 177 0.93 -15.48 9.80
N VAL A 178 2.11 -15.41 9.18
CA VAL A 178 3.09 -16.50 9.12
C VAL A 178 4.38 -15.99 9.73
N TYR A 179 4.90 -16.72 10.70
CA TYR A 179 6.20 -16.44 11.30
C TYR A 179 7.26 -17.37 10.71
N ALA A 180 8.49 -16.90 10.63
CA ALA A 180 9.62 -17.72 10.21
C ALA A 180 10.01 -18.72 11.32
N GLY A 181 10.59 -19.85 10.94
CA GLY A 181 11.04 -20.90 11.84
C GLY A 181 9.89 -21.51 12.65
N SER A 182 10.13 -21.69 13.94
CA SER A 182 9.14 -22.19 14.90
C SER A 182 8.46 -21.08 15.71
N ALA A 183 8.69 -19.81 15.36
CA ALA A 183 8.13 -18.68 16.08
C ALA A 183 6.60 -18.62 15.94
N THR A 184 5.92 -18.21 16.99
CA THR A 184 4.46 -18.01 17.04
C THR A 184 4.06 -16.55 17.30
N SER A 185 5.04 -15.71 17.62
CA SER A 185 4.85 -14.27 17.89
C SER A 185 6.12 -13.48 17.54
N GLU A 186 6.00 -12.16 17.48
CA GLU A 186 7.17 -11.27 17.30
C GLU A 186 8.22 -11.45 18.41
N ALA A 187 7.77 -11.77 19.64
CA ALA A 187 8.65 -11.95 20.78
C ALA A 187 9.41 -13.30 20.77
N THR A 188 8.94 -14.28 20.04
CA THR A 188 9.58 -15.63 19.97
C THR A 188 10.52 -15.76 18.77
N LEU A 189 10.61 -14.75 17.90
CA LEU A 189 11.54 -14.74 16.78
C LEU A 189 13.00 -14.69 17.27
N THR A 190 13.84 -15.48 16.64
CA THR A 190 15.29 -15.50 16.83
C THR A 190 16.02 -14.92 15.63
N SER A 191 17.29 -14.58 15.75
CA SER A 191 18.10 -14.08 14.64
C SER A 191 18.30 -15.08 13.50
N ALA A 192 18.03 -16.36 13.76
CA ALA A 192 18.10 -17.44 12.77
C ALA A 192 16.84 -17.55 11.90
N ASP A 193 15.70 -17.00 12.35
CA ASP A 193 14.41 -17.08 11.67
C ASP A 193 14.33 -16.10 10.49
N LYS A 194 15.21 -16.30 9.53
CA LYS A 194 15.38 -15.47 8.34
C LYS A 194 14.38 -15.84 7.24
N MET A 195 14.29 -14.98 6.23
CA MET A 195 13.49 -15.25 5.03
C MET A 195 14.10 -16.41 4.25
N SER A 196 13.27 -17.40 3.89
CA SER A 196 13.65 -18.57 3.09
C SER A 196 12.62 -18.85 2.01
N TRP A 197 13.00 -19.60 0.98
CA TRP A 197 12.07 -20.04 -0.06
C TRP A 197 10.94 -20.92 0.49
N SER A 198 11.27 -21.82 1.40
CA SER A 198 10.31 -22.66 2.10
C SER A 198 9.21 -21.84 2.79
N LEU A 199 9.57 -20.71 3.40
CA LEU A 199 8.62 -19.78 4.03
C LEU A 199 7.72 -19.10 3.00
N CYS A 200 8.23 -18.72 1.84
CA CYS A 200 7.46 -18.16 0.73
C CYS A 200 6.40 -19.15 0.22
N VAL A 201 6.78 -20.41 0.04
CA VAL A 201 5.88 -21.49 -0.37
C VAL A 201 4.82 -21.76 0.71
N THR A 202 5.22 -21.75 1.98
CA THR A 202 4.28 -21.89 3.12
C THR A 202 3.26 -20.75 3.14
N ALA A 203 3.68 -19.51 2.92
CA ALA A 203 2.78 -18.36 2.86
C ALA A 203 1.79 -18.48 1.69
N LYS A 204 2.25 -18.91 0.50
CA LYS A 204 1.38 -19.17 -0.66
C LYS A 204 0.36 -20.28 -0.36
N THR A 205 0.83 -21.40 0.21
CA THR A 205 -0.04 -22.55 0.57
C THR A 205 -1.10 -22.12 1.58
N LYS A 206 -0.71 -21.32 2.57
CA LYS A 206 -1.64 -20.75 3.54
C LYS A 206 -2.64 -19.83 2.88
N ALA A 207 -2.23 -18.98 1.94
CA ALA A 207 -3.12 -18.09 1.19
C ALA A 207 -4.18 -18.90 0.42
N ALA A 208 -3.77 -19.95 -0.28
CA ALA A 208 -4.68 -20.82 -1.00
C ALA A 208 -5.65 -21.57 -0.06
N ARG A 209 -5.15 -22.10 1.06
CA ARG A 209 -5.95 -22.79 2.08
C ARG A 209 -7.01 -21.88 2.72
N GLU A 210 -6.65 -20.65 2.96
CA GLU A 210 -7.53 -19.64 3.56
C GLU A 210 -8.47 -18.96 2.55
N GLY A 211 -8.48 -19.42 1.30
CA GLY A 211 -9.40 -18.94 0.26
C GLY A 211 -9.08 -17.53 -0.25
N ILE A 212 -7.84 -17.07 -0.13
CA ILE A 212 -7.43 -15.78 -0.71
C ILE A 212 -7.46 -15.90 -2.23
N ARG A 213 -8.21 -15.01 -2.89
CA ARG A 213 -8.32 -15.01 -4.34
C ARG A 213 -6.97 -14.68 -4.99
N PRO A 214 -6.44 -15.55 -5.88
CA PRO A 214 -5.24 -15.26 -6.63
C PRO A 214 -5.50 -14.19 -7.70
N ILE A 215 -4.43 -13.55 -8.13
CA ILE A 215 -4.43 -12.67 -9.29
C ILE A 215 -4.41 -13.56 -10.52
N ARG A 216 -5.42 -13.47 -11.38
CA ARG A 216 -5.52 -14.29 -12.58
C ARG A 216 -5.06 -13.53 -13.81
N GLN A 217 -4.11 -14.10 -14.53
CA GLN A 217 -3.63 -13.55 -15.78
C GLN A 217 -3.24 -14.65 -16.77
N GLY A 218 -3.78 -14.53 -17.99
CA GLY A 218 -3.52 -15.52 -19.04
C GLY A 218 -3.88 -16.97 -18.65
N GLY A 219 -4.90 -17.16 -17.81
CA GLY A 219 -5.31 -18.47 -17.32
C GLY A 219 -4.44 -19.04 -16.20
N LYS A 220 -3.45 -18.30 -15.72
CA LYS A 220 -2.57 -18.68 -14.59
C LYS A 220 -2.91 -17.87 -13.35
N GLU A 221 -2.66 -18.46 -12.19
CA GLU A 221 -2.90 -17.88 -10.89
C GLU A 221 -1.59 -17.44 -10.25
N TYR A 222 -1.58 -16.21 -9.74
CA TYR A 222 -0.40 -15.58 -9.14
C TYR A 222 -0.74 -14.93 -7.80
N TYR A 223 0.26 -14.85 -6.94
CA TYR A 223 0.28 -14.00 -5.77
C TYR A 223 1.49 -13.08 -5.83
N ALA A 224 1.34 -11.82 -5.43
CA ALA A 224 2.43 -10.87 -5.39
C ALA A 224 2.96 -10.76 -3.96
N MET A 225 4.26 -10.97 -3.77
CA MET A 225 4.91 -10.85 -2.47
C MET A 225 5.87 -9.66 -2.48
N VAL A 226 5.65 -8.74 -1.56
CA VAL A 226 6.50 -7.56 -1.38
C VAL A 226 7.25 -7.70 -0.07
N MET A 227 8.57 -7.65 -0.13
CA MET A 227 9.47 -7.87 1.00
C MET A 227 10.45 -6.71 1.19
N SER A 228 11.09 -6.62 2.35
CA SER A 228 12.15 -5.67 2.58
C SER A 228 13.44 -6.05 1.86
N THR A 229 14.35 -5.09 1.69
CA THR A 229 15.66 -5.33 1.07
C THR A 229 16.49 -6.33 1.85
N GLU A 230 16.36 -6.36 3.18
CA GLU A 230 17.02 -7.31 4.07
C GLU A 230 16.47 -8.72 3.88
N GLN A 231 15.14 -8.86 3.82
CA GLN A 231 14.49 -10.14 3.55
C GLN A 231 14.88 -10.68 2.15
N ARG A 232 14.97 -9.79 1.15
CA ARG A 232 15.48 -10.16 -0.17
C ARG A 232 16.90 -10.69 -0.12
N ARG A 233 17.80 -10.03 0.62
CA ARG A 233 19.18 -10.50 0.82
C ARG A 233 19.18 -11.92 1.39
N ASP A 234 18.40 -12.16 2.43
CA ASP A 234 18.34 -13.46 3.10
C ASP A 234 17.78 -14.53 2.15
N LEU A 235 16.76 -14.20 1.36
CA LEU A 235 16.22 -15.10 0.35
C LEU A 235 17.24 -15.45 -0.75
N ILE A 236 18.04 -14.49 -1.21
CA ILE A 236 19.11 -14.73 -2.20
C ILE A 236 20.21 -15.61 -1.62
N LEU A 237 20.46 -15.55 -0.33
CA LEU A 237 21.45 -16.39 0.36
C LEU A 237 20.94 -17.80 0.65
N ASP A 238 19.64 -18.04 0.59
CA ASP A 238 19.03 -19.35 0.77
C ASP A 238 19.46 -20.33 -0.32
N SER A 239 19.83 -21.55 0.08
CA SER A 239 20.32 -22.61 -0.80
C SER A 239 19.26 -23.09 -1.78
N ASP A 240 18.01 -23.21 -1.30
CA ASP A 240 16.90 -23.72 -2.10
C ASP A 240 16.54 -22.71 -3.21
N TYR A 241 16.48 -21.42 -2.86
CA TYR A 241 16.25 -20.36 -3.82
C TYR A 241 17.36 -20.29 -4.89
N LYS A 242 18.65 -20.39 -4.48
CA LYS A 242 19.78 -20.42 -5.43
C LYS A 242 19.66 -21.56 -6.41
N THR A 243 19.29 -22.74 -5.95
CA THR A 243 19.15 -23.94 -6.79
C THR A 243 18.03 -23.76 -7.82
N ILE A 244 16.89 -23.19 -7.39
CA ILE A 244 15.75 -22.95 -8.29
C ILE A 244 16.08 -21.89 -9.33
N VAL A 245 16.71 -20.79 -8.94
CA VAL A 245 17.11 -19.73 -9.88
C VAL A 245 18.17 -20.23 -10.87
N ALA A 246 19.13 -21.03 -10.42
CA ALA A 246 20.15 -21.61 -11.29
C ALA A 246 19.57 -22.58 -12.35
N ASN A 247 18.48 -23.28 -12.00
CA ASN A 247 17.83 -24.25 -12.89
C ASN A 247 16.66 -23.66 -13.68
N GLY A 248 16.20 -22.44 -13.33
CA GLY A 248 15.05 -21.77 -13.93
C GLY A 248 15.48 -20.70 -14.93
N ALA A 249 15.15 -20.86 -16.21
CA ALA A 249 15.25 -19.76 -17.16
C ALA A 249 14.27 -18.64 -16.76
N GLU A 250 14.67 -17.39 -16.97
CA GLU A 250 13.78 -16.23 -16.79
C GLU A 250 12.49 -16.43 -17.58
N ARG A 251 11.37 -16.53 -16.87
CA ARG A 251 10.05 -16.69 -17.46
C ARG A 251 9.17 -15.53 -17.03
N GLY A 252 8.79 -14.66 -17.97
CA GLY A 252 7.72 -13.70 -17.78
C GLY A 252 8.07 -12.23 -17.78
N SER A 253 9.24 -11.81 -18.24
CA SER A 253 9.68 -10.41 -18.32
C SER A 253 8.82 -9.51 -19.23
N ASN A 254 7.99 -10.06 -20.12
CA ASN A 254 7.19 -9.30 -21.10
C ASN A 254 5.77 -8.93 -20.62
N ASN A 255 5.43 -9.20 -19.36
CA ASN A 255 4.10 -8.90 -18.87
C ASN A 255 4.03 -7.50 -18.25
N PRO A 256 3.22 -6.56 -18.79
CA PRO A 256 3.13 -5.18 -18.28
C PRO A 256 2.60 -5.08 -16.85
N LEU A 257 1.91 -6.13 -16.34
CA LEU A 257 1.43 -6.17 -14.95
C LEU A 257 2.58 -6.39 -13.94
N PHE A 258 3.69 -6.97 -14.36
CA PHE A 258 4.78 -7.43 -13.50
C PHE A 258 6.10 -6.72 -13.79
N LYS A 259 6.03 -5.45 -14.11
CA LYS A 259 7.23 -4.61 -14.21
C LYS A 259 7.97 -4.59 -12.89
N ASN A 260 9.30 -4.66 -12.94
CA ASN A 260 10.20 -4.61 -11.79
C ASN A 260 10.09 -5.79 -10.79
N ALA A 261 9.43 -6.90 -11.15
CA ALA A 261 9.51 -8.11 -10.33
C ALA A 261 10.93 -8.67 -10.30
N ILE A 262 11.36 -9.13 -9.11
CA ILE A 262 12.69 -9.75 -8.94
C ILE A 262 12.69 -11.11 -9.61
N ALA A 263 11.64 -11.90 -9.37
CA ALA A 263 11.46 -13.23 -9.92
C ALA A 263 9.98 -13.62 -9.96
N VAL A 264 9.64 -14.49 -10.88
CA VAL A 264 8.33 -15.15 -10.96
C VAL A 264 8.55 -16.66 -10.89
N ILE A 265 8.32 -17.24 -9.72
CA ILE A 265 8.58 -18.65 -9.47
C ILE A 265 7.33 -19.28 -8.86
N ASP A 266 6.87 -20.38 -9.42
CA ASP A 266 5.72 -21.15 -8.92
C ASP A 266 4.46 -20.28 -8.65
N GLY A 267 4.16 -19.32 -9.53
CA GLY A 267 3.01 -18.41 -9.34
C GLY A 267 3.18 -17.38 -8.22
N LEU A 268 4.36 -17.26 -7.63
CA LEU A 268 4.75 -16.16 -6.76
C LEU A 268 5.53 -15.13 -7.55
N ILE A 269 5.12 -13.87 -7.45
CA ILE A 269 5.81 -12.73 -8.05
C ILE A 269 6.46 -11.98 -6.90
N LEU A 270 7.78 -11.92 -6.91
CA LEU A 270 8.56 -11.34 -5.84
C LEU A 270 8.95 -9.91 -6.17
N TYR A 271 8.69 -9.01 -5.23
CA TYR A 271 9.11 -7.62 -5.27
C TYR A 271 9.87 -7.27 -4.00
N ASP A 272 10.79 -6.32 -4.08
CA ASP A 272 11.37 -5.70 -2.90
C ASP A 272 11.15 -4.19 -2.90
N HIS A 273 11.01 -3.65 -1.71
CA HIS A 273 10.93 -2.22 -1.52
C HIS A 273 11.46 -1.78 -0.16
N ARG A 274 12.23 -0.67 -0.15
CA ARG A 274 12.86 -0.12 1.07
C ARG A 274 11.87 0.32 2.16
N LYS A 275 10.62 0.61 1.77
CA LYS A 275 9.56 1.06 2.70
C LYS A 275 8.73 -0.09 3.29
N CYS A 276 9.10 -1.35 3.04
CA CYS A 276 8.52 -2.44 3.81
C CYS A 276 8.84 -2.26 5.28
N ILE A 277 7.88 -2.63 6.12
CA ILE A 277 8.01 -2.43 7.57
C ILE A 277 9.19 -3.22 8.10
N ASN A 278 10.05 -2.54 8.85
CA ASN A 278 11.16 -3.12 9.60
C ASN A 278 11.30 -2.47 10.97
N THR A 279 12.13 -3.04 11.83
CA THR A 279 12.34 -2.55 13.20
C THR A 279 13.62 -1.73 13.35
N ALA A 280 14.22 -1.27 12.25
CA ALA A 280 15.52 -0.57 12.29
C ALA A 280 15.46 0.74 13.08
N GLY A 281 14.32 1.45 13.08
CA GLY A 281 14.14 2.69 13.81
C GLY A 281 13.81 2.54 15.30
N LEU A 282 13.63 1.32 15.79
CA LEU A 282 13.36 1.05 17.20
C LEU A 282 14.65 0.98 18.02
N ALA A 283 14.52 1.37 19.29
CA ALA A 283 15.60 1.17 20.27
C ALA A 283 15.91 -0.34 20.42
N SER A 284 17.14 -0.67 20.77
CA SER A 284 17.64 -2.03 20.89
C SER A 284 16.82 -2.94 21.81
N SER A 285 16.15 -2.36 22.83
CA SER A 285 15.28 -3.11 23.74
C SER A 285 13.81 -3.21 23.31
N SER A 286 13.45 -2.62 22.18
CA SER A 286 12.06 -2.53 21.68
C SER A 286 11.86 -3.23 20.32
N LYS A 287 12.91 -3.89 19.82
CA LYS A 287 12.85 -4.71 18.61
C LYS A 287 12.15 -6.05 18.90
N TRP A 288 12.14 -6.97 17.96
CA TRP A 288 11.56 -8.29 18.13
C TRP A 288 12.48 -9.25 18.92
N GLY A 289 12.01 -10.47 19.17
CA GLY A 289 12.70 -11.46 19.98
C GLY A 289 12.50 -11.29 21.49
N SER A 290 12.82 -12.30 22.27
CA SER A 290 12.58 -12.33 23.73
C SER A 290 13.33 -11.23 24.50
N GLY A 291 14.43 -10.71 23.97
CA GLY A 291 15.19 -9.60 24.55
C GLY A 291 14.93 -8.24 23.87
N GLY A 292 14.02 -8.17 22.90
CA GLY A 292 13.78 -6.95 22.12
C GLY A 292 14.98 -6.52 21.25
N THR A 293 15.89 -7.45 20.91
CA THR A 293 17.17 -7.15 20.25
C THR A 293 17.24 -7.62 18.79
N VAL A 294 16.28 -8.44 18.36
CA VAL A 294 16.26 -9.00 17.01
C VAL A 294 15.65 -8.01 16.03
N GLU A 295 16.40 -7.58 15.04
CA GLU A 295 15.85 -6.83 13.93
C GLU A 295 14.91 -7.71 13.13
N GLY A 296 13.69 -7.21 12.90
CA GLY A 296 12.68 -7.91 12.17
C GLY A 296 12.15 -7.11 11.01
N ALA A 297 11.60 -7.80 10.03
CA ALA A 297 10.91 -7.20 8.90
C ALA A 297 9.61 -7.95 8.59
N GLN A 298 8.68 -7.22 7.99
CA GLN A 298 7.35 -7.70 7.65
C GLN A 298 7.17 -7.68 6.14
N ALA A 299 7.10 -8.86 5.52
CA ALA A 299 6.71 -8.99 4.13
C ALA A 299 5.19 -9.16 4.00
N GLN A 300 4.65 -8.79 2.85
CA GLN A 300 3.22 -8.85 2.53
C GLN A 300 3.02 -9.70 1.29
N LEU A 301 2.17 -10.72 1.37
CA LEU A 301 1.71 -11.48 0.22
C LEU A 301 0.30 -11.00 -0.13
N PHE A 302 0.13 -10.54 -1.35
CA PHE A 302 -1.10 -9.97 -1.88
C PHE A 302 -1.77 -10.93 -2.85
N GLY A 303 -3.05 -11.17 -2.63
CA GLY A 303 -3.98 -11.69 -3.62
C GLY A 303 -4.79 -10.56 -4.27
N ALA A 304 -5.85 -10.89 -4.96
CA ALA A 304 -6.75 -9.92 -5.57
C ALA A 304 -7.60 -9.22 -4.50
N GLY A 305 -7.76 -7.90 -4.61
CA GLY A 305 -8.57 -7.10 -3.70
C GLY A 305 -8.03 -6.97 -2.28
N ALA A 306 -6.72 -7.10 -2.08
CA ALA A 306 -6.09 -7.05 -0.77
C ALA A 306 -6.19 -5.68 -0.08
N LEU A 307 -6.19 -4.60 -0.87
CA LEU A 307 -6.35 -3.22 -0.39
C LEU A 307 -7.39 -2.49 -1.23
N GLY A 308 -8.09 -1.55 -0.60
CA GLY A 308 -8.91 -0.53 -1.25
C GLY A 308 -8.17 0.79 -1.31
N PHE A 309 -8.22 1.44 -2.47
CA PHE A 309 -7.62 2.75 -2.70
C PHE A 309 -8.58 3.62 -3.50
N THR A 310 -8.71 4.88 -3.13
CA THR A 310 -9.47 5.86 -3.90
C THR A 310 -8.76 7.19 -3.98
N THR A 311 -8.95 7.90 -5.07
CA THR A 311 -8.50 9.28 -5.24
C THR A 311 -9.60 10.08 -5.94
N LEU A 312 -9.93 11.24 -5.40
CA LEU A 312 -10.84 12.16 -6.02
C LEU A 312 -10.07 13.10 -6.96
N GLY A 313 -10.21 12.85 -8.25
CA GLY A 313 -9.55 13.63 -9.32
C GLY A 313 -8.03 13.49 -9.34
N GLY A 314 -7.37 14.25 -10.20
CA GLY A 314 -5.94 14.54 -10.09
C GLY A 314 -5.73 15.66 -9.09
N GLY A 315 -4.66 15.64 -8.29
CA GLY A 315 -4.41 16.67 -7.30
C GLY A 315 -4.49 18.11 -7.80
N GLU A 316 -4.64 19.04 -6.89
CA GLU A 316 -4.78 20.46 -7.20
C GLU A 316 -3.52 21.24 -6.84
N TRP A 317 -3.09 22.09 -7.73
CA TRP A 317 -2.01 23.01 -7.51
C TRP A 317 -2.53 24.31 -6.93
N CYS A 318 -2.04 24.71 -5.77
CA CYS A 318 -2.42 25.92 -5.06
C CYS A 318 -1.27 26.90 -5.01
N GLU A 319 -1.53 28.17 -5.30
CA GLU A 319 -0.58 29.26 -5.16
C GLU A 319 -1.07 30.33 -4.19
N ALA A 320 -0.18 30.78 -3.32
CA ALA A 320 -0.43 31.86 -2.38
C ALA A 320 0.48 33.06 -2.71
N ASP A 321 0.10 33.84 -3.72
CA ASP A 321 0.87 34.98 -4.20
C ASP A 321 0.72 36.23 -3.32
N LYS A 322 -0.36 36.33 -2.54
CA LYS A 322 -0.71 37.51 -1.73
C LYS A 322 -0.10 37.52 -0.32
N ASN A 323 0.67 36.49 0.05
CA ASN A 323 1.30 36.46 1.36
C ASN A 323 2.33 37.59 1.52
N ASP A 324 2.23 38.32 2.64
CA ASP A 324 3.14 39.41 2.96
C ASP A 324 3.24 40.44 1.81
N TYR A 325 2.08 40.92 1.34
CA TYR A 325 1.97 41.87 0.21
C TYR A 325 2.70 41.40 -1.06
N GLY A 326 2.69 40.10 -1.34
CA GLY A 326 3.35 39.51 -2.52
C GLY A 326 4.88 39.37 -2.40
N ARG A 327 5.44 39.51 -1.19
CA ARG A 327 6.88 39.36 -0.95
C ARG A 327 7.30 37.90 -0.77
N LYS A 328 6.40 37.04 -0.28
CA LYS A 328 6.67 35.64 0.07
C LYS A 328 5.70 34.71 -0.64
N PRO A 329 5.90 34.47 -1.93
CA PRO A 329 5.04 33.52 -2.64
C PRO A 329 5.17 32.12 -2.04
N GLY A 330 4.05 31.41 -2.04
CA GLY A 330 3.97 30.01 -1.62
C GLY A 330 3.34 29.18 -2.71
N VAL A 331 3.76 27.94 -2.81
CA VAL A 331 3.18 26.94 -3.72
C VAL A 331 2.84 25.70 -2.94
N GLY A 332 1.69 25.11 -3.21
CA GLY A 332 1.21 23.91 -2.57
C GLY A 332 0.60 22.94 -3.56
N TYR A 333 0.51 21.71 -3.14
CA TYR A 333 -0.16 20.64 -3.85
C TYR A 333 -1.02 19.84 -2.87
N GLU A 334 -2.25 19.58 -3.26
CA GLU A 334 -3.23 18.85 -2.44
C GLU A 334 -3.87 17.72 -3.23
N GLN A 335 -4.15 16.63 -2.54
CA GLN A 335 -4.80 15.45 -3.10
C GLN A 335 -5.78 14.86 -2.09
N MET A 336 -7.01 14.62 -2.54
CA MET A 336 -7.97 13.84 -1.78
C MET A 336 -7.76 12.36 -2.08
N LEU A 337 -7.62 11.57 -1.01
CA LEU A 337 -7.34 10.13 -1.10
C LEU A 337 -7.95 9.37 0.07
N GLY A 338 -8.14 8.08 -0.10
CA GLY A 338 -8.56 7.16 0.94
C GLY A 338 -7.93 5.79 0.74
N MET A 339 -7.66 5.11 1.84
CA MET A 339 -7.04 3.79 1.86
C MET A 339 -7.70 2.91 2.91
N LEU A 340 -7.91 1.65 2.57
CA LEU A 340 -8.50 0.67 3.48
C LEU A 340 -7.89 -0.70 3.26
N LYS A 341 -7.64 -1.43 4.34
CA LYS A 341 -7.38 -2.87 4.32
C LYS A 341 -8.69 -3.59 4.65
N PRO A 342 -9.38 -4.19 3.66
CA PRO A 342 -10.68 -4.79 3.89
C PRO A 342 -10.55 -6.05 4.75
N GLN A 343 -11.45 -6.16 5.73
CA GLN A 343 -11.61 -7.33 6.57
C GLN A 343 -13.04 -7.84 6.46
N PHE A 344 -13.21 -9.05 5.98
CA PHE A 344 -14.50 -9.69 5.84
C PHE A 344 -14.49 -11.05 6.55
N LYS A 345 -15.66 -11.54 6.88
CA LYS A 345 -15.78 -12.94 7.31
C LYS A 345 -15.50 -13.84 6.10
N PRO A 346 -14.56 -14.79 6.21
CA PRO A 346 -14.27 -15.69 5.09
C PRO A 346 -15.46 -16.57 4.72
N LYS A 347 -16.30 -16.89 5.70
CA LYS A 347 -17.56 -17.60 5.57
C LYS A 347 -18.63 -16.95 6.42
N ALA A 348 -19.90 -17.13 6.09
CA ALA A 348 -21.01 -16.61 6.89
C ALA A 348 -20.98 -17.14 8.34
N SER A 349 -20.61 -18.41 8.51
CA SER A 349 -20.44 -19.09 9.79
C SER A 349 -19.21 -18.64 10.60
N SER A 350 -18.28 -17.86 10.02
CA SER A 350 -17.05 -17.45 10.69
C SER A 350 -17.32 -16.48 11.86
N ALA A 351 -16.64 -16.71 13.00
CA ALA A 351 -16.83 -15.91 14.21
C ALA A 351 -16.35 -14.46 14.06
N SER A 352 -15.25 -14.23 13.32
CA SER A 352 -14.61 -12.91 13.19
C SER A 352 -14.24 -12.60 11.74
N ALA A 353 -14.20 -11.30 11.44
CA ALA A 353 -13.65 -10.81 10.19
C ALA A 353 -12.12 -11.03 10.13
N GLN A 354 -11.60 -11.29 8.95
CA GLN A 354 -10.18 -11.53 8.66
C GLN A 354 -9.75 -10.69 7.46
N ASP A 355 -8.45 -10.46 7.34
CA ASP A 355 -7.88 -9.76 6.17
C ASP A 355 -8.28 -10.50 4.89
N TYR A 356 -8.94 -9.81 3.97
CA TYR A 356 -9.57 -10.44 2.82
C TYR A 356 -8.57 -11.04 1.84
N GLY A 357 -7.61 -10.26 1.38
CA GLY A 357 -6.75 -10.64 0.26
C GLY A 357 -5.26 -10.71 0.59
N MET A 358 -4.86 -10.90 1.86
CA MET A 358 -3.47 -10.69 2.23
C MET A 358 -2.98 -11.66 3.32
N ILE A 359 -1.72 -12.05 3.22
CA ILE A 359 -0.96 -12.74 4.28
C ILE A 359 0.24 -11.89 4.67
N THR A 360 0.46 -11.76 5.96
CA THR A 360 1.62 -11.09 6.53
C THR A 360 2.68 -12.13 6.93
N VAL A 361 3.90 -11.96 6.47
CA VAL A 361 5.04 -12.82 6.81
C VAL A 361 6.03 -12.03 7.66
N LYS A 362 6.36 -12.53 8.86
CA LYS A 362 7.26 -11.88 9.80
C LYS A 362 8.52 -12.71 9.98
N THR A 363 9.67 -12.10 9.78
CA THR A 363 10.99 -12.75 9.82
C THR A 363 11.98 -11.88 10.56
N ALA A 364 13.06 -12.49 11.06
CA ALA A 364 14.24 -11.74 11.40
C ALA A 364 14.88 -11.13 10.12
N ALA A 365 15.46 -9.97 10.25
CA ALA A 365 16.10 -9.22 9.17
C ALA A 365 17.42 -8.59 9.63
N VAL A 366 18.17 -9.33 10.42
CA VAL A 366 19.46 -8.87 10.98
C VAL A 366 20.49 -8.74 9.88
N ILE A 367 21.12 -7.58 9.79
CA ILE A 367 22.19 -7.25 8.84
C ILE A 367 23.53 -7.73 9.37
#